data_d7691870a551cc38318e21618a6cee26
#
_entry.id   d7691870a551cc38318e21618a6cee26
#
_cell.length_a   1.000
_cell.length_b   1.000
_cell.length_c   1.000
_cell.angle_alpha   90.00
_cell.angle_beta   90.00
_cell.angle_gamma   90.00
#
_symmetry.space_group_name_H-M   'P 1'
#
loop_
_entity.id
_entity.type
_entity.pdbx_description
1 polymer ?
#
loop_
_entity_poly.entity_id
_entity_poly.type
_entity_poly.pdbx_seq_one_letter_code
_entity_poly.pdbx_strand_id
1 'polypeptide(L)' 'MSVDQKVKQIIVEQLGVDESAVDATASFVDDLGADSLDIVELVMAFEEAFEIDIPDEDAEKITTVKDAIDYIEPKKKS' A
#
# COMPACT_ATOMS: atom_id res chain seq x y z
N MET A 1 -14.41 -3.75 7.48
CA MET A 1 -13.05 -3.19 7.60
C MET A 1 -12.88 -2.04 6.62
N SER A 2 -12.36 -0.91 7.07
CA SER A 2 -12.16 0.24 6.21
C SER A 2 -10.97 0.03 5.28
N VAL A 3 -10.91 0.84 4.20
CA VAL A 3 -9.81 0.75 3.23
C VAL A 3 -8.47 1.02 3.92
N ASP A 4 -8.41 2.06 4.75
CA ASP A 4 -7.15 2.40 5.42
C ASP A 4 -6.67 1.30 6.36
N GLN A 5 -7.57 0.64 7.08
CA GLN A 5 -7.20 -0.48 7.94
C GLN A 5 -6.69 -1.66 7.12
N LYS A 6 -7.36 -1.95 6.01
CA LYS A 6 -6.97 -3.07 5.15
C LYS A 6 -5.63 -2.80 4.48
N VAL A 7 -5.41 -1.56 4.02
CA VAL A 7 -4.12 -1.16 3.45
C VAL A 7 -3.01 -1.33 4.46
N LYS A 8 -3.21 -0.85 5.69
CA LYS A 8 -2.21 -0.97 6.75
C LYS A 8 -1.91 -2.43 7.07
N GLN A 9 -2.93 -3.27 7.14
CA GLN A 9 -2.75 -4.69 7.41
C GLN A 9 -1.90 -5.37 6.33
N ILE A 10 -2.17 -5.05 5.07
CA ILE A 10 -1.41 -5.60 3.96
C ILE A 10 0.05 -5.17 4.04
N ILE A 11 0.30 -3.90 4.35
CA ILE A 11 1.66 -3.37 4.49
C ILE A 11 2.41 -4.10 5.61
N VAL A 12 1.76 -4.29 6.75
CA VAL A 12 2.35 -5.02 7.88
C VAL A 12 2.76 -6.43 7.45
N GLU A 13 1.90 -7.12 6.74
CA GLU A 13 2.16 -8.48 6.31
C GLU A 13 3.26 -8.56 5.24
N GLN A 14 3.25 -7.64 4.29
CA GLN A 14 4.21 -7.68 3.19
C GLN A 14 5.60 -7.20 3.58
N LEU A 15 5.68 -6.17 4.40
CA LEU A 15 6.96 -5.58 4.79
C LEU A 15 7.47 -6.08 6.14
N GLY A 16 6.65 -6.76 6.92
CA GLY A 16 7.05 -7.27 8.23
C GLY A 16 7.32 -6.17 9.24
N VAL A 17 6.59 -5.07 9.17
CA VAL A 17 6.74 -3.95 10.10
C VAL A 17 5.60 -3.93 11.11
N ASP A 18 5.80 -3.21 12.23
CA ASP A 18 4.74 -3.04 13.22
C ASP A 18 3.65 -2.12 12.69
N GLU A 19 2.42 -2.42 13.07
CA GLU A 19 1.28 -1.58 12.71
C GLU A 19 1.49 -0.13 13.17
N SER A 20 2.11 0.06 14.32
CA SER A 20 2.39 1.40 14.86
C SER A 20 3.34 2.22 13.97
N ALA A 21 4.13 1.56 13.13
CA ALA A 21 5.03 2.23 12.20
C ALA A 21 4.32 2.67 10.92
N VAL A 22 3.12 2.17 10.66
CA VAL A 22 2.40 2.42 9.42
C VAL A 22 1.47 3.61 9.58
N ASP A 23 2.06 4.81 9.53
CA ASP A 23 1.30 6.07 9.59
C ASP A 23 0.90 6.50 8.18
N ALA A 24 -0.15 7.31 8.09
CA ALA A 24 -0.61 7.83 6.79
C ALA A 24 0.50 8.57 6.02
N THR A 25 1.39 9.24 6.75
CA THR A 25 2.50 9.99 6.14
C THR A 25 3.77 9.16 5.96
N ALA A 26 3.76 7.90 6.40
CA ALA A 26 4.95 7.05 6.30
C ALA A 26 5.28 6.75 4.83
N SER A 27 6.54 6.92 4.45
CA SER A 27 7.02 6.57 3.13
C SER A 27 7.43 5.10 3.12
N PHE A 28 7.04 4.37 2.09
CA PHE A 28 7.38 2.95 2.00
C PHE A 28 8.89 2.73 1.99
N VAL A 29 9.62 3.56 1.25
CA VAL A 29 11.07 3.41 1.12
C VAL A 29 11.80 4.05 2.31
N ASP A 30 11.47 5.30 2.61
CA ASP A 30 12.22 6.06 3.62
C ASP A 30 11.90 5.66 5.05
N ASP A 31 10.64 5.40 5.34
CA ASP A 31 10.20 5.12 6.71
C ASP A 31 10.04 3.63 7.00
N LEU A 32 9.61 2.86 6.01
CA LEU A 32 9.32 1.43 6.20
C LEU A 32 10.42 0.53 5.61
N GLY A 33 11.41 1.12 4.95
CA GLY A 33 12.57 0.37 4.46
C GLY A 33 12.28 -0.55 3.28
N ALA A 34 11.23 -0.30 2.52
CA ALA A 34 10.90 -1.12 1.36
C ALA A 34 11.85 -0.83 0.20
N ASP A 35 12.28 -1.88 -0.51
CA ASP A 35 13.02 -1.71 -1.75
C ASP A 35 12.04 -1.83 -2.94
N SER A 36 12.58 -1.78 -4.17
CA SER A 36 11.73 -1.82 -5.37
C SER A 36 10.97 -3.13 -5.50
N LEU A 37 11.57 -4.23 -5.10
CA LEU A 37 10.89 -5.53 -5.13
C LEU A 37 9.75 -5.58 -4.12
N ASP A 38 9.99 -5.05 -2.93
CA ASP A 38 8.94 -4.96 -1.91
C ASP A 38 7.76 -4.13 -2.39
N ILE A 39 8.04 -3.02 -3.08
CA ILE A 39 6.97 -2.17 -3.64
C ILE A 39 6.16 -2.94 -4.68
N VAL A 40 6.82 -3.68 -5.56
CA VAL A 40 6.12 -4.47 -6.58
C VAL A 40 5.19 -5.50 -5.92
N GLU A 41 5.70 -6.21 -4.92
CA GLU A 41 4.90 -7.20 -4.21
C GLU A 41 3.74 -6.56 -3.46
N LEU A 42 3.98 -5.39 -2.87
CA LEU A 42 2.95 -4.66 -2.14
C LEU A 42 1.82 -4.21 -3.08
N VAL A 43 2.18 -3.69 -4.24
CA VAL A 43 1.20 -3.28 -5.26
C VAL A 43 0.37 -4.47 -5.71
N MET A 44 1.01 -5.60 -5.96
CA MET A 44 0.31 -6.82 -6.36
C MET A 44 -0.67 -7.28 -5.27
N ALA A 45 -0.25 -7.18 -4.01
CA ALA A 45 -1.12 -7.55 -2.90
C ALA A 45 -2.35 -6.64 -2.83
N PHE A 46 -2.17 -5.34 -3.08
CA PHE A 46 -3.31 -4.41 -3.12
C PHE A 46 -4.25 -4.75 -4.28
N GLU A 47 -3.71 -5.06 -5.44
CA GLU A 47 -4.54 -5.42 -6.60
C GLU A 47 -5.42 -6.63 -6.29
N GLU A 48 -4.84 -7.64 -5.67
CA GLU A 48 -5.59 -8.84 -5.32
C GLU A 48 -6.61 -8.59 -4.22
N ALA A 49 -6.21 -7.85 -3.19
CA ALA A 49 -7.06 -7.62 -2.02
C ALA A 49 -8.28 -6.76 -2.34
N PHE A 50 -8.12 -5.79 -3.23
CA PHE A 50 -9.19 -4.84 -3.58
C PHE A 50 -9.81 -5.09 -4.95
N GLU A 51 -9.31 -6.09 -5.68
CA GLU A 51 -9.79 -6.44 -7.02
C GLU A 51 -9.72 -5.26 -7.99
N ILE A 52 -8.57 -4.59 -8.01
CA ILE A 52 -8.33 -3.44 -8.88
C ILE A 52 -7.05 -3.65 -9.68
N ASP A 53 -6.86 -2.85 -10.72
CA ASP A 53 -5.62 -2.82 -11.48
C ASP A 53 -4.86 -1.54 -11.14
N ILE A 54 -3.57 -1.67 -10.88
CA ILE A 54 -2.68 -0.54 -10.62
C ILE A 54 -1.58 -0.57 -11.67
N PRO A 55 -1.68 0.26 -12.73
CA PRO A 55 -0.63 0.32 -13.75
C PRO A 55 0.71 0.75 -13.14
N ASP A 56 1.81 0.33 -13.76
CA ASP A 56 3.15 0.64 -13.25
C ASP A 56 3.37 2.14 -13.07
N GLU A 57 2.90 2.95 -14.01
CA GLU A 57 3.06 4.40 -13.91
C GLU A 57 2.31 4.99 -12.72
N ASP A 58 1.18 4.41 -12.34
CA ASP A 58 0.44 4.83 -11.15
C ASP A 58 1.12 4.31 -9.88
N ALA A 59 1.65 3.09 -9.94
CA ALA A 59 2.36 2.51 -8.80
C ALA A 59 3.58 3.36 -8.42
N GLU A 60 4.24 3.97 -9.38
CA GLU A 60 5.38 4.84 -9.13
C GLU A 60 5.00 6.09 -8.31
N LYS A 61 3.74 6.50 -8.38
CA LYS A 61 3.24 7.67 -7.65
C LYS A 61 2.81 7.33 -6.24
N ILE A 62 2.68 6.05 -5.93
CA ILE A 62 2.28 5.59 -4.60
C ILE A 62 3.53 5.45 -3.76
N THR A 63 3.90 6.51 -3.05
CA THR A 63 5.13 6.54 -2.26
C THR A 63 4.88 6.53 -0.76
N THR A 64 3.68 6.89 -0.32
CA THR A 64 3.32 6.87 1.09
C THR A 64 2.06 6.04 1.30
N VAL A 65 1.79 5.72 2.56
CA VAL A 65 0.58 4.99 2.94
C VAL A 65 -0.67 5.76 2.49
N LYS A 66 -0.67 7.07 2.70
CA LYS A 66 -1.79 7.92 2.29
C LYS A 66 -2.00 7.88 0.78
N ASP A 67 -0.92 7.91 0.01
CA ASP A 67 -1.02 7.83 -1.45
C ASP A 67 -1.71 6.54 -1.87
N ALA A 68 -1.38 5.43 -1.22
CA ALA A 68 -2.01 4.15 -1.50
C ALA A 68 -3.50 4.18 -1.17
N ILE A 69 -3.85 4.71 -0.01
CA ILE A 69 -5.25 4.81 0.41
C ILE A 69 -6.05 5.69 -0.55
N ASP A 70 -5.51 6.86 -0.89
CA ASP A 70 -6.18 7.80 -1.78
C ASP A 70 -6.37 7.24 -3.19
N TYR A 71 -5.44 6.41 -3.64
CA TYR A 71 -5.54 5.76 -4.93
C TYR A 71 -6.60 4.64 -4.92
N ILE A 72 -6.56 3.82 -3.89
CA ILE A 72 -7.39 2.60 -3.82
C ILE A 72 -8.83 2.90 -3.48
N GLU A 73 -9.07 3.83 -2.55
CA GLU A 73 -10.41 4.06 -2.02
C GLU A 73 -11.47 4.31 -3.09
N PRO A 74 -11.24 5.20 -4.09
CA PRO A 74 -12.24 5.42 -5.13
C PRO A 74 -12.38 4.28 -6.12
N LYS A 75 -11.41 3.36 -6.17
CA LYS A 75 -11.39 2.27 -7.14
C LYS A 75 -11.80 0.93 -6.58
N LYS A 76 -11.88 0.81 -5.25
CA LYS A 76 -12.16 -0.48 -4.63
C LYS A 76 -13.49 -1.04 -5.09
N LYS A 77 -13.53 -2.37 -5.22
CA LYS A 77 -14.76 -3.11 -5.46
C LYS A 77 -15.21 -3.68 -4.13
N SER A 78 -16.37 -3.31 -3.71
CA SER A 78 -16.93 -3.77 -2.43
C SER A 78 -17.98 -4.82 -2.64
#